data_fa6bf2b46411b46ab031edcb9a2b6d54
#
_entry.id   fa6bf2b46411b46ab031edcb9a2b6d54
#
_cell.length_a   1.000
_cell.length_b   1.000
_cell.length_c   1.000
_cell.angle_alpha   90.00
_cell.angle_beta   90.00
_cell.angle_gamma   90.00
#
_symmetry.space_group_name_H-M   'P 1'
#
loop_
_entity.id
_entity.type
_entity.pdbx_description
1 polymer ?
#
loop_
_entity_poly.entity_id
_entity_poly.type
_entity_poly.pdbx_seq_one_letter_code
_entity_poly.pdbx_strand_id
1 'polypeptide(L)'
;MAPRVVAHLEEKHAAREKALRASRALIQASARSIREVHRGEMAEAEARLDAARAAADEGFAGLGGHPDIEHAGFVHDAEKEYAEARATLALVSGAPLPSPEEVGVNAAAWLNGIAEAAGELRRVILDRLRQGDFDGCEALLEAMDDIYSLLVTIDFPDAMTGGLRRTTDQTRGILERTRGDLTMAIVQRRATPEG
;
A
#
# COMPACT_ATOMS: atom_id res chain seq x y z
N MET A 1 -14.05 -33.20 28.91
CA MET A 1 -13.23 -32.91 27.72
C MET A 1 -13.98 -32.00 26.74
N ALA A 2 -15.16 -32.34 26.28
CA ALA A 2 -15.95 -31.54 25.33
C ALA A 2 -16.17 -30.04 25.74
N PRO A 3 -16.55 -29.70 26.98
CA PRO A 3 -16.79 -28.29 27.35
C PRO A 3 -15.53 -27.39 27.20
N ARG A 4 -14.34 -27.93 27.47
CA ARG A 4 -13.09 -27.15 27.30
C ARG A 4 -12.76 -26.90 25.83
N VAL A 5 -13.03 -27.85 24.94
CA VAL A 5 -12.83 -27.70 23.50
C VAL A 5 -13.81 -26.66 22.94
N VAL A 6 -15.08 -26.72 23.37
CA VAL A 6 -16.08 -25.73 22.96
C VAL A 6 -15.68 -24.34 23.41
N ALA A 7 -15.32 -24.13 24.67
CA ALA A 7 -14.90 -22.83 25.19
C ALA A 7 -13.69 -22.25 24.43
N HIS A 8 -12.69 -23.10 24.13
CA HIS A 8 -11.52 -22.67 23.32
C HIS A 8 -11.93 -22.23 21.89
N LEU A 9 -12.83 -22.98 21.24
CA LEU A 9 -13.30 -22.63 19.91
C LEU A 9 -14.16 -21.36 19.90
N GLU A 10 -14.96 -21.12 20.95
CA GLU A 10 -15.73 -19.90 21.11
C GLU A 10 -14.83 -18.68 21.29
N GLU A 11 -13.80 -18.78 22.12
CA GLU A 11 -12.78 -17.73 22.29
C GLU A 11 -12.07 -17.40 20.97
N LYS A 12 -11.60 -18.44 20.29
CA LYS A 12 -10.93 -18.30 18.99
C LYS A 12 -11.87 -17.71 17.93
N HIS A 13 -13.13 -18.13 17.91
CA HIS A 13 -14.12 -17.58 16.99
C HIS A 13 -14.36 -16.09 17.25
N ALA A 14 -14.48 -15.69 18.52
CA ALA A 14 -14.63 -14.28 18.89
C ALA A 14 -13.42 -13.43 18.45
N ALA A 15 -12.21 -13.93 18.67
CA ALA A 15 -10.97 -13.27 18.23
C ALA A 15 -10.93 -13.13 16.69
N ARG A 16 -11.27 -14.18 15.95
CA ARG A 16 -11.34 -14.15 14.49
C ARG A 16 -12.35 -13.14 13.97
N GLU A 17 -13.55 -13.11 14.52
CA GLU A 17 -14.59 -12.17 14.09
C GLU A 17 -14.22 -10.72 14.38
N LYS A 18 -13.52 -10.46 15.49
CA LYS A 18 -12.99 -9.14 15.82
C LYS A 18 -11.93 -8.72 14.79
N ALA A 19 -10.98 -9.59 14.49
CA ALA A 19 -9.91 -9.35 13.52
C ALA A 19 -10.46 -9.14 12.10
N LEU A 20 -11.45 -9.91 11.67
CA LEU A 20 -12.10 -9.74 10.37
C LEU A 20 -12.78 -8.38 10.21
N ARG A 21 -13.46 -7.89 11.26
CA ARG A 21 -14.09 -6.56 11.24
C ARG A 21 -13.02 -5.47 11.15
N ALA A 22 -11.93 -5.59 11.92
CA ALA A 22 -10.81 -4.66 11.89
C ALA A 22 -10.13 -4.62 10.53
N SER A 23 -9.84 -5.78 9.93
CA SER A 23 -9.25 -5.90 8.60
C SER A 23 -10.10 -5.22 7.53
N ARG A 24 -11.41 -5.48 7.52
CA ARG A 24 -12.33 -4.84 6.56
C ARG A 24 -12.39 -3.32 6.73
N ALA A 25 -12.38 -2.83 7.97
CA ALA A 25 -12.38 -1.40 8.25
C ALA A 25 -11.08 -0.75 7.79
N LEU A 26 -9.92 -1.39 8.02
CA LEU A 26 -8.62 -0.93 7.59
C LEU A 26 -8.52 -0.84 6.07
N ILE A 27 -8.94 -1.89 5.34
CA ILE A 27 -8.98 -1.89 3.86
C ILE A 27 -9.86 -0.75 3.34
N GLN A 28 -11.07 -0.57 3.90
CA GLN A 28 -11.97 0.50 3.47
C GLN A 28 -11.39 1.90 3.72
N ALA A 29 -10.72 2.09 4.85
CA ALA A 29 -10.08 3.36 5.18
C ALA A 29 -8.89 3.63 4.25
N SER A 30 -8.04 2.64 3.97
CA SER A 30 -6.92 2.72 3.03
C SER A 30 -7.39 3.12 1.64
N ALA A 31 -8.39 2.45 1.10
CA ALA A 31 -8.94 2.78 -0.21
C ALA A 31 -9.60 4.18 -0.26
N ARG A 32 -10.15 4.69 0.85
CA ARG A 32 -10.67 6.07 0.92
C ARG A 32 -9.55 7.09 1.01
N SER A 33 -8.51 6.82 1.80
CA SER A 33 -7.32 7.66 1.91
C SER A 33 -6.63 7.83 0.56
N ILE A 34 -6.43 6.76 -0.21
CA ILE A 34 -5.88 6.85 -1.58
C ILE A 34 -6.72 7.79 -2.46
N ARG A 35 -8.06 7.71 -2.37
CA ARG A 35 -8.93 8.64 -3.11
C ARG A 35 -8.80 10.10 -2.63
N GLU A 36 -8.58 10.32 -1.34
CA GLU A 36 -8.31 11.65 -0.77
C GLU A 36 -6.98 12.19 -1.28
N VAL A 37 -5.93 11.36 -1.33
CA VAL A 37 -4.64 11.72 -1.95
C VAL A 37 -4.82 12.17 -3.41
N HIS A 38 -5.57 11.42 -4.22
CA HIS A 38 -5.86 11.81 -5.61
C HIS A 38 -6.65 13.12 -5.76
N ARG A 39 -7.38 13.53 -4.71
CA ARG A 39 -8.05 14.84 -4.68
C ARG A 39 -7.21 15.97 -4.09
N GLY A 40 -5.99 15.67 -3.63
CA GLY A 40 -5.12 16.62 -2.95
C GLY A 40 -5.47 16.87 -1.48
N GLU A 41 -6.33 16.06 -0.87
CA GLU A 41 -6.80 16.15 0.51
C GLU A 41 -5.84 15.36 1.45
N MET A 42 -4.57 15.82 1.54
CA MET A 42 -3.51 15.05 2.21
C MET A 42 -3.73 14.93 3.72
N ALA A 43 -4.19 16.01 4.38
CA ALA A 43 -4.43 16.01 5.83
C ALA A 43 -5.58 15.08 6.22
N GLU A 44 -6.64 15.02 5.41
CA GLU A 44 -7.77 14.12 5.59
C GLU A 44 -7.36 12.67 5.38
N ALA A 45 -6.52 12.42 4.37
CA ALA A 45 -5.97 11.09 4.09
C ALA A 45 -5.13 10.58 5.26
N GLU A 46 -4.25 11.42 5.82
CA GLU A 46 -3.40 11.08 6.95
C GLU A 46 -4.23 10.79 8.21
N ALA A 47 -5.12 11.72 8.58
CA ALA A 47 -5.99 11.56 9.75
C ALA A 47 -6.85 10.29 9.67
N ARG A 48 -7.31 9.92 8.47
CA ARG A 48 -8.05 8.67 8.22
C ARG A 48 -7.20 7.44 8.47
N LEU A 49 -5.97 7.42 7.97
CA LEU A 49 -5.06 6.28 8.16
C LEU A 49 -4.66 6.12 9.61
N ASP A 50 -4.40 7.21 10.34
CA ASP A 50 -4.07 7.17 11.75
C ASP A 50 -5.22 6.61 12.60
N ALA A 51 -6.44 7.09 12.36
CA ALA A 51 -7.62 6.58 13.05
C ALA A 51 -7.90 5.11 12.72
N ALA A 52 -7.70 4.71 11.46
CA ALA A 52 -7.90 3.34 11.03
C ALA A 52 -6.84 2.39 11.63
N ARG A 53 -5.59 2.85 11.76
CA ARG A 53 -4.52 2.07 12.40
C ARG A 53 -4.81 1.85 13.87
N ALA A 54 -5.16 2.89 14.62
CA ALA A 54 -5.52 2.76 16.03
C ALA A 54 -6.67 1.76 16.24
N ALA A 55 -7.71 1.82 15.42
CA ALA A 55 -8.83 0.88 15.48
C ALA A 55 -8.43 -0.56 15.09
N ALA A 56 -7.51 -0.71 14.14
CA ALA A 56 -6.97 -2.02 13.74
C ALA A 56 -6.12 -2.63 14.85
N ASP A 57 -5.28 -1.85 15.54
CA ASP A 57 -4.48 -2.32 16.67
C ASP A 57 -5.35 -2.85 17.80
N GLU A 58 -6.45 -2.18 18.12
CA GLU A 58 -7.45 -2.69 19.05
C GLU A 58 -8.09 -3.99 18.55
N GLY A 59 -8.39 -4.05 17.25
CA GLY A 59 -8.99 -5.21 16.60
C GLY A 59 -8.09 -6.45 16.58
N PHE A 60 -6.79 -6.24 16.41
CA PHE A 60 -5.76 -7.28 16.36
C PHE A 60 -5.17 -7.59 17.75
N ALA A 61 -5.51 -6.81 18.77
CA ALA A 61 -5.06 -7.07 20.14
C ALA A 61 -5.47 -8.48 20.59
N GLY A 62 -4.51 -9.24 21.11
CA GLY A 62 -4.72 -10.60 21.59
C GLY A 62 -4.59 -11.70 20.54
N LEU A 63 -4.30 -11.40 19.27
CA LEU A 63 -4.09 -12.41 18.23
C LEU A 63 -2.86 -13.28 18.48
N GLY A 64 -1.86 -12.81 19.24
CA GLY A 64 -0.67 -13.61 19.59
C GLY A 64 -1.00 -14.93 20.31
N GLY A 65 -2.21 -15.08 20.88
CA GLY A 65 -2.74 -16.37 21.37
C GLY A 65 -3.30 -17.28 20.26
N HIS A 66 -3.44 -16.78 19.03
CA HIS A 66 -4.04 -17.46 17.88
C HIS A 66 -3.22 -17.22 16.61
N PRO A 67 -2.02 -17.80 16.47
CA PRO A 67 -1.09 -17.53 15.37
C PRO A 67 -1.69 -17.78 13.98
N ASP A 68 -2.59 -18.74 13.87
CA ASP A 68 -3.30 -19.05 12.62
C ASP A 68 -4.32 -17.95 12.19
N ILE A 69 -4.77 -17.13 13.14
CA ILE A 69 -5.58 -15.94 12.83
C ILE A 69 -4.66 -14.74 12.57
N GLU A 70 -3.64 -14.57 13.38
CA GLU A 70 -2.64 -13.49 13.24
C GLU A 70 -1.98 -13.49 11.85
N HIS A 71 -1.67 -14.70 11.34
CA HIS A 71 -1.08 -14.88 10.01
C HIS A 71 -2.11 -15.26 8.93
N ALA A 72 -3.39 -15.02 9.17
CA ALA A 72 -4.41 -15.28 8.16
C ALA A 72 -4.33 -14.28 6.99
N GLY A 73 -4.64 -14.75 5.78
CA GLY A 73 -4.59 -13.94 4.58
C GLY A 73 -5.37 -12.61 4.68
N PHE A 74 -6.50 -12.58 5.36
CA PHE A 74 -7.29 -11.36 5.52
C PHE A 74 -6.62 -10.28 6.40
N VAL A 75 -5.75 -10.68 7.34
CA VAL A 75 -4.91 -9.74 8.13
C VAL A 75 -3.80 -9.22 7.25
N HIS A 76 -3.09 -10.12 6.56
CA HIS A 76 -2.04 -9.76 5.60
C HIS A 76 -2.55 -8.81 4.51
N ASP A 77 -3.71 -9.10 3.92
CA ASP A 77 -4.32 -8.24 2.91
C ASP A 77 -4.63 -6.84 3.45
N ALA A 78 -5.14 -6.75 4.69
CA ALA A 78 -5.42 -5.46 5.31
C ALA A 78 -4.16 -4.64 5.60
N GLU A 79 -3.10 -5.28 6.06
CA GLU A 79 -1.79 -4.66 6.27
C GLU A 79 -1.16 -4.20 4.94
N LYS A 80 -1.30 -4.99 3.87
CA LYS A 80 -0.82 -4.66 2.52
C LYS A 80 -1.52 -3.40 1.98
N GLU A 81 -2.85 -3.36 2.01
CA GLU A 81 -3.62 -2.19 1.58
C GLU A 81 -3.30 -0.93 2.41
N TYR A 82 -3.04 -1.12 3.71
CA TYR A 82 -2.62 -0.03 4.57
C TYR A 82 -1.22 0.48 4.21
N ALA A 83 -0.27 -0.42 3.94
CA ALA A 83 1.08 -0.06 3.50
C ALA A 83 1.06 0.66 2.14
N GLU A 84 0.22 0.21 1.18
CA GLU A 84 0.00 0.90 -0.10
C GLU A 84 -0.47 2.34 0.12
N ALA A 85 -1.48 2.54 0.97
CA ALA A 85 -2.03 3.87 1.23
C ALA A 85 -1.02 4.78 1.92
N ARG A 86 -0.23 4.27 2.89
CA ARG A 86 0.84 5.03 3.55
C ARG A 86 1.96 5.42 2.60
N ALA A 87 2.41 4.50 1.76
CA ALA A 87 3.43 4.76 0.75
C ALA A 87 2.93 5.80 -0.27
N THR A 88 1.71 5.64 -0.76
CA THR A 88 1.09 6.57 -1.71
C THR A 88 1.00 7.98 -1.12
N LEU A 89 0.48 8.12 0.10
CA LEU A 89 0.38 9.41 0.79
C LEU A 89 1.76 10.07 0.96
N ALA A 90 2.74 9.33 1.48
CA ALA A 90 4.08 9.85 1.72
C ALA A 90 4.74 10.35 0.44
N LEU A 91 4.78 9.51 -0.59
CA LEU A 91 5.48 9.82 -1.85
C LEU A 91 4.79 10.94 -2.63
N VAL A 92 3.47 10.99 -2.67
CA VAL A 92 2.73 12.08 -3.33
C VAL A 92 2.88 13.41 -2.59
N SER A 93 3.05 13.37 -1.26
CA SER A 93 3.34 14.55 -0.43
C SER A 93 4.82 14.96 -0.48
N GLY A 94 5.70 14.24 -1.19
CA GLY A 94 7.13 14.51 -1.25
C GLY A 94 7.90 14.07 -0.01
N ALA A 95 7.31 13.24 0.85
CA ALA A 95 7.99 12.62 1.99
C ALA A 95 8.71 11.33 1.56
N PRO A 96 9.72 10.87 2.32
CA PRO A 96 10.38 9.60 2.05
C PRO A 96 9.43 8.41 2.22
N LEU A 97 9.72 7.31 1.52
CA LEU A 97 9.00 6.05 1.68
C LEU A 97 9.15 5.56 3.13
N PRO A 98 8.04 5.37 3.88
CA PRO A 98 8.11 4.90 5.25
C PRO A 98 8.52 3.43 5.32
N SER A 99 9.34 3.07 6.31
CA SER A 99 9.78 1.70 6.56
C SER A 99 8.64 0.81 7.08
N PRO A 100 8.77 -0.53 7.00
CA PRO A 100 7.75 -1.43 7.55
C PRO A 100 7.54 -1.24 9.06
N GLU A 101 8.58 -0.85 9.82
CA GLU A 101 8.52 -0.56 11.25
C GLU A 101 7.72 0.74 11.52
N GLU A 102 7.93 1.78 10.72
CA GLU A 102 7.19 3.05 10.82
C GLU A 102 5.71 2.86 10.46
N VAL A 103 5.42 2.04 9.46
CA VAL A 103 4.04 1.68 9.07
C VAL A 103 3.41 0.72 10.10
N GLY A 104 4.21 -0.09 10.77
CA GLY A 104 3.76 -1.06 11.78
C GLY A 104 3.09 -2.29 11.17
N VAL A 105 3.57 -2.78 10.03
CA VAL A 105 3.06 -3.97 9.34
C VAL A 105 4.17 -5.00 9.11
N ASN A 106 3.80 -6.24 8.79
CA ASN A 106 4.81 -7.25 8.46
C ASN A 106 5.52 -6.95 7.12
N ALA A 107 6.77 -7.42 7.00
CA ALA A 107 7.60 -7.12 5.85
C ALA A 107 6.99 -7.57 4.51
N ALA A 108 6.32 -8.73 4.47
CA ALA A 108 5.72 -9.24 3.24
C ALA A 108 4.52 -8.38 2.80
N ALA A 109 3.68 -7.92 3.74
CA ALA A 109 2.59 -7.00 3.47
C ALA A 109 3.13 -5.64 2.99
N TRP A 110 4.17 -5.12 3.65
CA TRP A 110 4.81 -3.87 3.25
C TRP A 110 5.38 -3.94 1.85
N LEU A 111 6.17 -4.98 1.51
CA LEU A 111 6.77 -5.16 0.19
C LEU A 111 5.71 -5.20 -0.93
N ASN A 112 4.63 -5.95 -0.72
CA ASN A 112 3.54 -6.00 -1.69
C ASN A 112 2.76 -4.67 -1.75
N GLY A 113 2.55 -4.00 -0.62
CA GLY A 113 1.87 -2.71 -0.55
C GLY A 113 2.62 -1.60 -1.29
N ILE A 114 3.94 -1.47 -1.09
CA ILE A 114 4.74 -0.47 -1.82
C ILE A 114 4.81 -0.77 -3.31
N ALA A 115 4.79 -2.04 -3.70
CA ALA A 115 4.73 -2.45 -5.10
C ALA A 115 3.40 -2.03 -5.75
N GLU A 116 2.27 -2.15 -5.05
CA GLU A 116 0.95 -1.70 -5.52
C GLU A 116 0.86 -0.17 -5.54
N ALA A 117 1.50 0.54 -4.60
CA ALA A 117 1.59 2.00 -4.60
C ALA A 117 2.20 2.57 -5.90
N ALA A 118 3.10 1.85 -6.57
CA ALA A 118 3.60 2.26 -7.89
C ALA A 118 2.48 2.46 -8.92
N GLY A 119 1.38 1.71 -8.83
CA GLY A 119 0.19 1.91 -9.65
C GLY A 119 -0.53 3.22 -9.36
N GLU A 120 -0.63 3.58 -8.08
CA GLU A 120 -1.24 4.85 -7.65
C GLU A 120 -0.37 6.06 -7.99
N LEU A 121 0.98 5.93 -7.87
CA LEU A 121 1.91 6.97 -8.33
C LEU A 121 1.79 7.21 -9.83
N ARG A 122 1.70 6.15 -10.64
CA ARG A 122 1.41 6.27 -12.07
C ARG A 122 0.14 7.07 -12.32
N ARG A 123 -0.93 6.76 -11.59
CA ARG A 123 -2.20 7.46 -11.74
C ARG A 123 -2.04 8.96 -11.45
N VAL A 124 -1.33 9.33 -10.37
CA VAL A 124 -1.05 10.74 -10.04
C VAL A 124 -0.27 11.41 -11.18
N ILE A 125 0.77 10.76 -11.71
CA ILE A 125 1.54 11.27 -12.85
C ILE A 125 0.63 11.54 -14.05
N LEU A 126 -0.19 10.57 -14.45
CA LEU A 126 -1.08 10.72 -15.60
C LEU A 126 -2.16 11.80 -15.40
N ASP A 127 -2.70 11.94 -14.18
CA ASP A 127 -3.66 12.99 -13.86
C ASP A 127 -3.02 14.39 -13.91
N ARG A 128 -1.77 14.54 -13.44
CA ARG A 128 -1.00 15.79 -13.57
C ARG A 128 -0.69 16.12 -15.04
N LEU A 129 -0.20 15.16 -15.81
CA LEU A 129 0.09 15.34 -17.24
C LEU A 129 -1.15 15.77 -18.03
N ARG A 130 -2.31 15.20 -17.75
CA ARG A 130 -3.59 15.58 -18.38
C ARG A 130 -3.98 17.04 -18.10
N GLN A 131 -3.55 17.59 -16.96
CA GLN A 131 -3.77 18.98 -16.57
C GLN A 131 -2.68 19.93 -17.10
N GLY A 132 -1.68 19.39 -17.79
CA GLY A 132 -0.50 20.15 -18.23
C GLY A 132 0.48 20.48 -17.09
N ASP A 133 0.30 19.87 -15.92
CA ASP A 133 1.20 19.98 -14.78
C ASP A 133 2.28 18.88 -14.85
N PHE A 134 3.53 19.31 -14.94
CA PHE A 134 4.70 18.42 -15.00
C PHE A 134 5.49 18.44 -13.67
N ASP A 135 5.09 19.32 -12.74
CA ASP A 135 5.81 19.50 -11.49
C ASP A 135 5.72 18.24 -10.63
N GLY A 136 6.88 17.77 -10.18
CA GLY A 136 6.98 16.56 -9.35
C GLY A 136 6.74 15.23 -10.08
N CYS A 137 6.40 15.21 -11.38
CA CYS A 137 6.22 13.95 -12.12
C CYS A 137 7.52 13.12 -12.20
N GLU A 138 8.68 13.77 -12.41
CA GLU A 138 9.99 13.09 -12.43
C GLU A 138 10.31 12.50 -11.06
N ALA A 139 10.05 13.21 -9.96
CA ALA A 139 10.29 12.71 -8.60
C ALA A 139 9.42 11.48 -8.27
N LEU A 140 8.17 11.47 -8.74
CA LEU A 140 7.31 10.30 -8.58
C LEU A 140 7.78 9.12 -9.43
N LEU A 141 8.29 9.36 -10.64
CA LEU A 141 8.88 8.33 -11.48
C LEU A 141 10.14 7.76 -10.85
N GLU A 142 11.00 8.60 -10.25
CA GLU A 142 12.19 8.18 -9.50
C GLU A 142 11.79 7.32 -8.30
N ALA A 143 10.79 7.73 -7.51
CA ALA A 143 10.28 6.92 -6.41
C ALA A 143 9.75 5.55 -6.87
N MET A 144 9.11 5.46 -8.03
CA MET A 144 8.71 4.18 -8.62
C MET A 144 9.91 3.31 -9.00
N ASP A 145 10.99 3.90 -9.52
CA ASP A 145 12.24 3.21 -9.85
C ASP A 145 12.96 2.69 -8.60
N ASP A 146 12.97 3.50 -7.54
CA ASP A 146 13.52 3.12 -6.22
C ASP A 146 12.76 1.95 -5.60
N ILE A 147 11.41 1.98 -5.65
CA ILE A 147 10.58 0.86 -5.22
C ILE A 147 10.95 -0.40 -6.03
N TYR A 148 10.98 -0.33 -7.35
CA TYR A 148 11.34 -1.47 -8.18
C TYR A 148 12.74 -1.98 -7.88
N SER A 149 13.72 -1.09 -7.72
CA SER A 149 15.10 -1.42 -7.39
C SER A 149 15.22 -2.14 -6.04
N LEU A 150 14.44 -1.73 -5.04
CA LEU A 150 14.33 -2.43 -3.77
C LEU A 150 13.74 -3.84 -3.96
N LEU A 151 12.60 -3.95 -4.66
CA LEU A 151 11.89 -5.22 -4.82
C LEU A 151 12.73 -6.29 -5.52
N VAL A 152 13.55 -5.93 -6.52
CA VAL A 152 14.41 -6.90 -7.22
C VAL A 152 15.56 -7.44 -6.37
N THR A 153 15.89 -6.79 -5.25
CA THR A 153 16.89 -7.30 -4.29
C THR A 153 16.34 -8.40 -3.38
N ILE A 154 15.02 -8.56 -3.34
CA ILE A 154 14.34 -9.51 -2.44
C ILE A 154 14.18 -10.86 -3.14
N ASP A 155 15.10 -11.78 -2.91
CA ASP A 155 15.09 -13.14 -3.48
C ASP A 155 14.80 -14.18 -2.39
N PHE A 156 13.53 -14.25 -1.98
CA PHE A 156 13.03 -15.22 -1.02
C PHE A 156 11.83 -15.99 -1.59
N PRO A 157 11.56 -17.22 -1.08
CA PRO A 157 10.40 -18.00 -1.53
C PRO A 157 9.08 -17.25 -1.36
N ASP A 158 8.16 -17.43 -2.31
CA ASP A 158 6.83 -16.79 -2.32
C ASP A 158 6.03 -17.05 -1.03
N ALA A 159 6.24 -18.20 -0.39
CA ALA A 159 5.64 -18.52 0.90
C ALA A 159 6.05 -17.54 2.02
N MET A 160 7.19 -16.88 1.89
CA MET A 160 7.68 -15.88 2.85
C MET A 160 7.31 -14.44 2.43
N THR A 161 7.14 -14.21 1.14
CA THR A 161 6.99 -12.86 0.56
C THR A 161 5.59 -12.58 0.02
N GLY A 162 4.64 -13.52 0.18
CA GLY A 162 3.27 -13.33 -0.27
C GLY A 162 3.11 -13.19 -1.79
N GLY A 163 3.97 -13.87 -2.58
CA GLY A 163 3.91 -13.84 -4.04
C GLY A 163 4.58 -12.61 -4.66
N LEU A 164 5.55 -12.03 -3.98
CA LEU A 164 6.24 -10.78 -4.36
C LEU A 164 6.83 -10.82 -5.77
N ARG A 165 7.32 -11.96 -6.24
CA ARG A 165 7.90 -12.09 -7.60
C ARG A 165 6.92 -11.61 -8.67
N ARG A 166 5.66 -12.05 -8.59
CA ARG A 166 4.63 -11.62 -9.53
C ARG A 166 4.35 -10.12 -9.42
N THR A 167 4.29 -9.58 -8.20
CA THR A 167 4.03 -8.16 -7.96
C THR A 167 5.20 -7.31 -8.47
N THR A 168 6.46 -7.75 -8.29
CA THR A 168 7.66 -7.11 -8.84
C THR A 168 7.63 -7.04 -10.37
N ASP A 169 7.24 -8.13 -11.06
CA ASP A 169 7.10 -8.12 -12.52
C ASP A 169 6.03 -7.14 -13.00
N GLN A 170 4.92 -7.03 -12.27
CA GLN A 170 3.86 -6.06 -12.55
C GLN A 170 4.35 -4.63 -12.36
N THR A 171 5.07 -4.35 -11.27
CA THR A 171 5.68 -3.04 -10.97
C THR A 171 6.63 -2.61 -12.08
N ARG A 172 7.48 -3.52 -12.58
CA ARG A 172 8.35 -3.25 -13.72
C ARG A 172 7.55 -2.78 -14.94
N GLY A 173 6.51 -3.51 -15.30
CA GLY A 173 5.68 -3.14 -16.44
C GLY A 173 4.95 -1.81 -16.27
N ILE A 174 4.56 -1.44 -15.05
CA ILE A 174 3.97 -0.15 -14.72
C ILE A 174 5.01 0.96 -14.87
N LEU A 175 6.19 0.80 -14.28
CA LEU A 175 7.30 1.75 -14.33
C LEU A 175 7.72 2.04 -15.78
N GLU A 176 7.96 1.02 -16.60
CA GLU A 176 8.40 1.19 -18.00
C GLU A 176 7.37 1.96 -18.83
N ARG A 177 6.07 1.65 -18.68
CA ARG A 177 5.01 2.39 -19.36
C ARG A 177 4.93 3.84 -18.89
N THR A 178 5.06 4.08 -17.57
CA THR A 178 5.02 5.44 -17.01
C THR A 178 6.18 6.29 -17.52
N ARG A 179 7.38 5.72 -17.58
CA ARG A 179 8.57 6.37 -18.16
C ARG A 179 8.35 6.75 -19.61
N GLY A 180 7.76 5.86 -20.40
CA GLY A 180 7.42 6.14 -21.79
C GLY A 180 6.40 7.27 -21.95
N ASP A 181 5.31 7.23 -21.20
CA ASP A 181 4.24 8.24 -21.23
C ASP A 181 4.77 9.62 -20.81
N LEU A 182 5.54 9.71 -19.72
CA LEU A 182 6.12 10.97 -19.24
C LEU A 182 7.14 11.54 -20.25
N THR A 183 8.02 10.69 -20.81
CA THR A 183 8.99 11.10 -21.83
C THR A 183 8.27 11.69 -23.05
N MET A 184 7.24 11.01 -23.55
CA MET A 184 6.47 11.51 -24.71
C MET A 184 5.79 12.84 -24.41
N ALA A 185 5.19 13.00 -23.23
CA ALA A 185 4.55 14.24 -22.83
C ALA A 185 5.54 15.41 -22.75
N ILE A 186 6.74 15.18 -22.21
CA ILE A 186 7.82 16.18 -22.13
C ILE A 186 8.31 16.57 -23.54
N VAL A 187 8.51 15.61 -24.43
CA VAL A 187 8.94 15.86 -25.82
C VAL A 187 7.88 16.68 -26.58
N GLN A 188 6.62 16.33 -26.45
CA GLN A 188 5.51 17.06 -27.06
C GLN A 188 5.42 18.50 -26.55
N ARG A 189 5.53 18.73 -25.24
CA ARG A 189 5.56 20.07 -24.65
C ARG A 189 6.69 20.93 -25.22
N ARG A 190 7.90 20.38 -25.36
CA ARG A 190 9.06 21.09 -25.94
C ARG A 190 8.89 21.40 -27.42
N ALA A 191 8.13 20.57 -28.16
CA ALA A 191 7.90 20.77 -29.58
C ALA A 191 6.76 21.77 -29.90
N THR A 192 5.92 22.12 -28.90
CA THR A 192 4.83 23.09 -29.07
C THR A 192 5.36 24.46 -28.61
N PRO A 193 5.59 25.45 -29.52
CA PRO A 193 6.01 26.79 -29.12
C PRO A 193 4.92 27.41 -28.27
N GLU A 194 5.29 28.04 -27.17
CA GLU A 194 4.39 28.92 -26.41
C GLU A 194 4.00 30.08 -27.36
N GLY A 195 2.72 30.09 -27.78
CA GLY A 195 2.15 31.13 -28.64
C GLY A 195 1.87 32.43 -27.89
#